data_fc525c772e05790415d39942bb1f6ce1
#
_entry.id   fc525c772e05790415d39942bb1f6ce1
#
_cell.length_a   1.000
_cell.length_b   1.000
_cell.length_c   1.000
_cell.angle_alpha   90.00
_cell.angle_beta   90.00
_cell.angle_gamma   90.00
#
_symmetry.space_group_name_H-M   'P 1'
#
loop_
_entity.id
_entity.type
_entity.pdbx_description
1 polymer ?
#
loop_
_entity_poly.entity_id
_entity_poly.type
_entity_poly.pdbx_seq_one_letter_code
_entity_poly.pdbx_strand_id
1 'polypeptide(L)'
;MKVLVIQPKIGMGDMIIYLPYIHAISKRYQTPVSILVKKNSRANQLLADDGHVDEIIILDRSKNDTGIHDGFSGVFKISKELKKRHFNKVFIYNGSLRYLLISKLAGIKSISQYPLFRKKDNIVTSAKIFTENELNTIVSTQPILHLNKEKVDNLRNNFTQNFKHVCLGISASGPTKRWDIKNFIKLCESINEKIPSKFYLAAGNND
;
A
#
# COMPACT_ATOMS: atom_id res chain seq x y z
N MET A 1 -13.28 5.49 18.35
CA MET A 1 -12.28 6.52 17.99
C MET A 1 -11.98 6.35 16.50
N LYS A 2 -11.91 7.44 15.71
CA LYS A 2 -11.57 7.35 14.28
C LYS A 2 -10.10 7.68 14.06
N VAL A 3 -9.37 6.79 13.42
CA VAL A 3 -7.93 6.93 13.17
C VAL A 3 -7.68 7.00 11.67
N LEU A 4 -6.85 7.96 11.26
CA LEU A 4 -6.41 8.13 9.88
C LEU A 4 -4.93 7.75 9.76
N VAL A 5 -4.57 7.05 8.68
CA VAL A 5 -3.17 6.81 8.28
C VAL A 5 -2.92 7.48 6.94
N ILE A 6 -1.94 8.35 6.86
CA ILE A 6 -1.54 9.02 5.61
C ILE A 6 -0.26 8.37 5.08
N GLN A 7 -0.39 7.65 3.96
CA GLN A 7 0.73 6.99 3.27
C GLN A 7 0.76 7.45 1.79
N PRO A 8 1.45 8.54 1.46
CA PRO A 8 1.41 9.14 0.11
C PRO A 8 2.44 8.57 -0.86
N LYS A 9 3.09 7.47 -0.54
CA LYS A 9 4.04 6.81 -1.44
C LYS A 9 3.33 6.23 -2.66
N ILE A 10 4.08 6.00 -3.72
CA ILE A 10 3.58 5.62 -5.03
C ILE A 10 3.86 4.13 -5.25
N GLY A 11 2.80 3.38 -5.59
CA GLY A 11 2.92 2.00 -6.02
C GLY A 11 2.41 0.96 -5.01
N MET A 12 2.07 -0.18 -5.57
CA MET A 12 1.54 -1.33 -4.83
C MET A 12 2.55 -1.88 -3.82
N GLY A 13 3.83 -1.95 -4.21
CA GLY A 13 4.90 -2.43 -3.31
C GLY A 13 5.04 -1.56 -2.06
N ASP A 14 4.99 -0.24 -2.22
CA ASP A 14 4.99 0.67 -1.05
C ASP A 14 3.77 0.41 -0.16
N MET A 15 2.58 0.16 -0.74
CA MET A 15 1.38 -0.14 0.05
C MET A 15 1.57 -1.41 0.90
N ILE A 16 2.11 -2.47 0.31
CA ILE A 16 2.39 -3.73 1.00
C ILE A 16 3.41 -3.52 2.13
N ILE A 17 4.46 -2.74 1.92
CA ILE A 17 5.46 -2.42 2.96
C ILE A 17 4.83 -1.76 4.18
N TYR A 18 3.79 -0.95 4.00
CA TYR A 18 3.14 -0.24 5.11
C TYR A 18 2.04 -1.04 5.81
N LEU A 19 1.59 -2.17 5.27
CA LEU A 19 0.51 -2.99 5.87
C LEU A 19 0.76 -3.39 7.32
N PRO A 20 1.96 -3.91 7.71
CA PRO A 20 2.20 -4.30 9.10
C PRO A 20 1.96 -3.18 10.09
N TYR A 21 2.31 -1.95 9.71
CA TYR A 21 2.19 -0.77 10.56
C TYR A 21 0.74 -0.28 10.63
N ILE A 22 0.00 -0.34 9.51
CA ILE A 22 -1.44 -0.07 9.46
C ILE A 22 -2.20 -1.05 10.36
N HIS A 23 -1.89 -2.33 10.25
CA HIS A 23 -2.48 -3.38 11.11
C HIS A 23 -2.13 -3.18 12.59
N ALA A 24 -0.90 -2.82 12.91
CA ALA A 24 -0.49 -2.53 14.28
C ALA A 24 -1.27 -1.36 14.89
N ILE A 25 -1.49 -0.29 14.10
CA ILE A 25 -2.30 0.85 14.52
C ILE A 25 -3.75 0.41 14.75
N SER A 26 -4.36 -0.31 13.81
CA SER A 26 -5.73 -0.83 13.95
C SER A 26 -5.87 -1.70 15.20
N LYS A 27 -4.96 -2.62 15.44
CA LYS A 27 -4.94 -3.49 16.64
C LYS A 27 -4.79 -2.68 17.93
N ARG A 28 -3.87 -1.71 17.96
CA ARG A 28 -3.61 -0.88 19.16
C ARG A 28 -4.84 -0.08 19.57
N TYR A 29 -5.60 0.41 18.61
CA TYR A 29 -6.80 1.21 18.86
C TYR A 29 -8.09 0.39 18.83
N GLN A 30 -8.01 -0.91 18.58
CA GLN A 30 -9.16 -1.83 18.51
C GLN A 30 -10.26 -1.32 17.58
N THR A 31 -9.85 -0.72 16.45
CA THR A 31 -10.76 -0.17 15.43
C THR A 31 -10.10 -0.25 14.08
N PRO A 32 -10.84 -0.52 13.01
CA PRO A 32 -10.33 -0.33 11.66
C PRO A 32 -9.90 1.12 11.44
N VAL A 33 -8.93 1.33 10.59
CA VAL A 33 -8.40 2.66 10.28
C VAL A 33 -8.78 3.10 8.87
N SER A 34 -9.00 4.39 8.69
CA SER A 34 -9.10 4.97 7.35
C SER A 34 -7.71 5.29 6.82
N ILE A 35 -7.48 5.10 5.53
CA ILE A 35 -6.17 5.40 4.92
C ILE A 35 -6.29 6.44 3.82
N LEU A 36 -5.36 7.42 3.79
CA LEU A 36 -5.20 8.38 2.71
C LEU A 36 -4.00 7.99 1.87
N VAL A 37 -4.24 7.56 0.64
CA VAL A 37 -3.24 6.97 -0.26
C VAL A 37 -3.41 7.47 -1.69
N LYS A 38 -2.37 7.36 -2.52
CA LYS A 38 -2.47 7.66 -3.95
C LYS A 38 -3.19 6.55 -4.70
N LYS A 39 -3.87 6.91 -5.80
CA LYS A 39 -4.62 5.96 -6.66
C LYS A 39 -3.78 4.77 -7.11
N ASN A 40 -2.55 5.01 -7.51
CA ASN A 40 -1.64 3.96 -7.99
C ASN A 40 -1.04 3.06 -6.89
N SER A 41 -1.37 3.28 -5.63
CA SER A 41 -1.12 2.31 -4.54
C SER A 41 -1.95 1.02 -4.72
N ARG A 42 -3.01 1.06 -5.52
CA ARG A 42 -4.01 -0.01 -5.70
C ARG A 42 -4.60 -0.52 -4.39
N ALA A 43 -4.67 0.33 -3.37
CA ALA A 43 -5.18 -0.03 -2.05
C ALA A 43 -6.59 -0.62 -2.12
N ASN A 44 -7.48 -0.08 -2.96
CA ASN A 44 -8.84 -0.61 -3.15
C ASN A 44 -8.88 -2.09 -3.59
N GLN A 45 -7.86 -2.54 -4.33
CA GLN A 45 -7.75 -3.93 -4.76
C GLN A 45 -7.08 -4.82 -3.71
N LEU A 46 -6.04 -4.28 -3.06
CA LEU A 46 -5.24 -5.01 -2.08
C LEU A 46 -5.95 -5.22 -0.74
N LEU A 47 -6.80 -4.27 -0.35
CA LEU A 47 -7.38 -4.18 0.99
C LEU A 47 -8.91 -4.33 0.99
N ALA A 48 -9.48 -4.81 -0.12
CA ALA A 48 -10.93 -4.99 -0.23
C ALA A 48 -11.53 -5.92 0.85
N ASP A 49 -10.76 -6.90 1.28
CA ASP A 49 -11.15 -7.91 2.26
C ASP A 49 -10.38 -7.75 3.59
N ASP A 50 -9.73 -6.60 3.81
CA ASP A 50 -8.91 -6.35 5.01
C ASP A 50 -9.73 -5.68 6.12
N GLY A 51 -10.09 -6.45 7.13
CA GLY A 51 -10.88 -5.97 8.29
C GLY A 51 -10.16 -4.94 9.18
N HIS A 52 -8.88 -4.63 8.93
CA HIS A 52 -8.14 -3.57 9.62
C HIS A 52 -8.32 -2.19 8.98
N VAL A 53 -8.93 -2.13 7.78
CA VAL A 53 -9.15 -0.89 7.02
C VAL A 53 -10.64 -0.73 6.74
N ASP A 54 -11.23 0.40 7.14
CA ASP A 54 -12.64 0.71 6.92
C ASP A 54 -12.88 1.62 5.72
N GLU A 55 -11.98 2.56 5.46
CA GLU A 55 -12.13 3.52 4.37
C GLU A 55 -10.80 3.79 3.66
N ILE A 56 -10.83 3.79 2.33
CA ILE A 56 -9.70 4.17 1.48
C ILE A 56 -10.01 5.50 0.82
N ILE A 57 -9.30 6.54 1.26
CA ILE A 57 -9.44 7.90 0.72
C ILE A 57 -8.35 8.11 -0.32
N ILE A 58 -8.74 8.48 -1.53
CA ILE A 58 -7.79 8.67 -2.62
C ILE A 58 -7.23 10.09 -2.62
N LEU A 59 -5.92 10.19 -2.45
CA LEU A 59 -5.16 11.41 -2.65
C LEU A 59 -4.85 11.58 -4.15
N ASP A 60 -5.69 12.33 -4.83
CA ASP A 60 -5.51 12.64 -6.26
C ASP A 60 -4.46 13.73 -6.44
N ARG A 61 -3.21 13.29 -6.61
CA ARG A 61 -2.04 14.14 -6.88
C ARG A 61 -1.25 13.57 -8.05
N SER A 62 -0.92 14.43 -9.00
CA SER A 62 -0.12 14.10 -10.18
C SER A 62 1.27 14.76 -10.13
N LYS A 63 2.17 14.32 -11.01
CA LYS A 63 3.47 14.99 -11.19
C LYS A 63 3.36 16.32 -11.93
N ASN A 64 2.28 16.49 -12.70
CA ASN A 64 2.06 17.62 -13.59
C ASN A 64 1.08 18.64 -13.00
N ASP A 65 0.84 18.59 -11.69
CA ASP A 65 -0.07 19.46 -10.94
C ASP A 65 -1.51 19.55 -11.53
N THR A 66 -1.97 18.45 -12.13
CA THR A 66 -3.32 18.31 -12.70
C THR A 66 -4.30 17.57 -11.77
N GLY A 67 -3.82 17.07 -10.63
CA GLY A 67 -4.66 16.39 -9.65
C GLY A 67 -5.52 17.37 -8.85
N ILE A 68 -6.70 16.93 -8.44
CA ILE A 68 -7.66 17.73 -7.65
C ILE A 68 -7.04 18.23 -6.35
N HIS A 69 -6.09 17.47 -5.80
CA HIS A 69 -5.42 17.76 -4.53
C HIS A 69 -4.01 18.34 -4.71
N ASP A 70 -3.68 18.83 -5.91
CA ASP A 70 -2.40 19.49 -6.16
C ASP A 70 -2.43 20.98 -5.75
N GLY A 71 -1.26 21.62 -5.72
CA GLY A 71 -1.10 23.02 -5.34
C GLY A 71 -1.60 23.33 -3.93
N PHE A 72 -1.74 24.61 -3.64
CA PHE A 72 -2.23 25.10 -2.34
C PHE A 72 -3.73 24.91 -2.19
N SER A 73 -4.51 25.12 -3.25
CA SER A 73 -5.96 24.87 -3.26
C SER A 73 -6.31 23.41 -2.94
N GLY A 74 -5.49 22.46 -3.39
CA GLY A 74 -5.64 21.04 -3.09
C GLY A 74 -5.46 20.71 -1.61
N VAL A 75 -4.67 21.52 -0.85
CA VAL A 75 -4.58 21.34 0.60
C VAL A 75 -5.93 21.63 1.25
N PHE A 76 -6.60 22.70 0.87
CA PHE A 76 -7.91 23.04 1.42
C PHE A 76 -8.99 22.03 1.02
N LYS A 77 -8.98 21.57 -0.23
CA LYS A 77 -9.95 20.57 -0.71
C LYS A 77 -9.87 19.30 0.12
N ILE A 78 -8.70 18.68 0.20
CA ILE A 78 -8.51 17.44 0.97
C ILE A 78 -8.76 17.66 2.48
N SER A 79 -8.36 18.80 3.04
CA SER A 79 -8.63 19.11 4.45
C SER A 79 -10.13 19.20 4.73
N LYS A 80 -10.93 19.79 3.83
CA LYS A 80 -12.38 19.86 3.93
C LYS A 80 -13.03 18.48 3.86
N GLU A 81 -12.50 17.60 2.99
CA GLU A 81 -12.94 16.21 2.90
C GLU A 81 -12.65 15.42 4.18
N LEU A 82 -11.43 15.54 4.73
CA LEU A 82 -11.05 14.88 5.97
C LEU A 82 -11.82 15.43 7.18
N LYS A 83 -12.11 16.74 7.22
CA LYS A 83 -12.87 17.38 8.30
C LYS A 83 -14.27 16.77 8.47
N LYS A 84 -14.93 16.43 7.36
CA LYS A 84 -16.28 15.80 7.38
C LYS A 84 -16.29 14.42 8.05
N ARG A 85 -15.13 13.76 8.14
CA ARG A 85 -14.98 12.42 8.70
C ARG A 85 -14.70 12.39 10.20
N HIS A 86 -14.37 13.56 10.80
CA HIS A 86 -14.16 13.73 12.24
C HIS A 86 -13.11 12.77 12.83
N PHE A 87 -11.92 12.71 12.21
CA PHE A 87 -10.82 11.92 12.75
C PHE A 87 -10.31 12.46 14.09
N ASN A 88 -10.01 11.57 15.02
CA ASN A 88 -9.46 11.91 16.34
C ASN A 88 -7.93 11.92 16.32
N LYS A 89 -7.32 11.01 15.57
CA LYS A 89 -5.87 10.83 15.47
C LYS A 89 -5.43 10.55 14.03
N VAL A 90 -4.23 11.01 13.69
CA VAL A 90 -3.61 10.71 12.39
C VAL A 90 -2.15 10.28 12.58
N PHE A 91 -1.75 9.27 11.80
CA PHE A 91 -0.37 8.83 11.62
C PHE A 91 0.09 9.19 10.22
N ILE A 92 1.15 9.99 10.09
CA ILE A 92 1.64 10.53 8.81
C ILE A 92 3.00 9.94 8.51
N TYR A 93 3.05 8.96 7.59
CA TYR A 93 4.27 8.32 7.10
C TYR A 93 4.99 9.18 6.04
N ASN A 94 5.06 10.47 6.29
CA ASN A 94 5.72 11.44 5.42
C ASN A 94 6.18 12.66 6.22
N GLY A 95 7.39 13.16 5.96
CA GLY A 95 7.98 14.33 6.63
C GLY A 95 7.59 15.68 6.02
N SER A 96 6.63 15.76 5.11
CA SER A 96 6.23 17.02 4.47
C SER A 96 5.27 17.82 5.35
N LEU A 97 5.54 19.12 5.52
CA LEU A 97 4.66 20.08 6.19
C LEU A 97 3.24 20.10 5.60
N ARG A 98 3.11 19.75 4.33
CA ARG A 98 1.82 19.68 3.64
C ARG A 98 0.81 18.81 4.38
N TYR A 99 1.21 17.60 4.78
CA TYR A 99 0.30 16.66 5.45
C TYR A 99 0.00 17.08 6.88
N LEU A 100 0.95 17.71 7.55
CA LEU A 100 0.72 18.35 8.84
C LEU A 100 -0.35 19.44 8.73
N LEU A 101 -0.21 20.32 7.74
CA LEU A 101 -1.16 21.41 7.50
C LEU A 101 -2.55 20.87 7.15
N ILE A 102 -2.64 19.89 6.26
CA ILE A 102 -3.89 19.21 5.93
C ILE A 102 -4.58 18.67 7.19
N SER A 103 -3.85 17.98 8.05
CA SER A 103 -4.39 17.39 9.27
C SER A 103 -4.85 18.45 10.27
N LYS A 104 -4.10 19.53 10.45
CA LYS A 104 -4.49 20.66 11.31
C LYS A 104 -5.74 21.38 10.79
N LEU A 105 -5.82 21.66 9.48
CA LEU A 105 -6.98 22.30 8.86
C LEU A 105 -8.22 21.39 8.89
N ALA A 106 -8.02 20.07 8.86
CA ALA A 106 -9.09 19.10 9.06
C ALA A 106 -9.59 19.04 10.52
N GLY A 107 -8.94 19.72 11.46
CA GLY A 107 -9.32 19.75 12.87
C GLY A 107 -8.88 18.50 13.66
N ILE A 108 -7.92 17.73 13.15
CA ILE A 108 -7.42 16.54 13.85
C ILE A 108 -6.51 16.98 15.00
N LYS A 109 -6.88 16.60 16.23
CA LYS A 109 -6.19 17.07 17.44
C LYS A 109 -4.89 16.31 17.73
N SER A 110 -4.88 15.00 17.52
CA SER A 110 -3.70 14.15 17.78
C SER A 110 -3.01 13.80 16.46
N ILE A 111 -1.79 14.31 16.26
CA ILE A 111 -1.03 14.16 15.04
C ILE A 111 0.33 13.58 15.35
N SER A 112 0.60 12.40 14.81
CA SER A 112 1.90 11.74 14.80
C SER A 112 2.47 11.78 13.39
N GLN A 113 3.68 12.32 13.21
CA GLN A 113 4.28 12.49 11.89
C GLN A 113 5.76 12.12 11.89
N TYR A 114 6.25 11.61 10.77
CA TYR A 114 7.69 11.48 10.53
C TYR A 114 8.40 12.81 10.75
N PRO A 115 9.62 12.81 11.32
CA PRO A 115 10.42 14.02 11.46
C PRO A 115 10.58 14.76 10.12
N LEU A 116 10.51 16.10 10.16
CA LEU A 116 10.59 16.93 8.95
C LEU A 116 11.95 16.82 8.24
N PHE A 117 13.03 16.66 9.00
CA PHE A 117 14.41 16.57 8.50
C PHE A 117 15.02 15.19 8.81
N ARG A 118 14.40 14.17 8.25
CA ARG A 118 14.84 12.79 8.45
C ARG A 118 15.99 12.45 7.48
N LYS A 119 17.05 11.76 7.98
CA LYS A 119 18.02 11.09 7.12
C LYS A 119 17.30 10.07 6.22
N LYS A 120 17.80 9.87 5.01
CA LYS A 120 17.30 8.82 4.11
C LYS A 120 17.72 7.46 4.66
N ASP A 121 16.80 6.79 5.32
CA ASP A 121 16.94 5.43 5.79
C ASP A 121 16.08 4.46 4.98
N ASN A 122 16.30 3.17 5.23
CA ASN A 122 15.43 2.14 4.70
C ASN A 122 13.98 2.40 5.11
N ILE A 123 13.06 2.27 4.16
CA ILE A 123 11.64 2.57 4.34
C ILE A 123 11.01 1.69 5.42
N VAL A 124 11.36 0.39 5.46
CA VAL A 124 10.85 -0.59 6.43
C VAL A 124 11.30 -0.20 7.83
N THR A 125 12.61 0.03 8.01
CA THR A 125 13.20 0.42 9.31
C THR A 125 12.58 1.71 9.84
N SER A 126 12.43 2.70 8.97
CA SER A 126 11.86 3.98 9.37
C SER A 126 10.40 3.88 9.79
N ALA A 127 9.60 3.08 9.05
CA ALA A 127 8.20 2.89 9.36
C ALA A 127 8.04 2.10 10.67
N LYS A 128 8.90 1.10 10.87
CA LYS A 128 8.94 0.31 12.10
C LYS A 128 9.22 1.20 13.31
N ILE A 129 10.37 1.89 13.31
CA ILE A 129 10.78 2.74 14.45
C ILE A 129 9.72 3.79 14.78
N PHE A 130 9.17 4.47 13.77
CA PHE A 130 8.10 5.44 13.97
C PHE A 130 6.87 4.82 14.63
N THR A 131 6.42 3.68 14.11
CA THR A 131 5.21 3.03 14.62
C THR A 131 5.43 2.48 16.04
N GLU A 132 6.58 1.87 16.31
CA GLU A 132 6.94 1.36 17.63
C GLU A 132 7.00 2.48 18.68
N ASN A 133 7.61 3.62 18.35
CA ASN A 133 7.67 4.78 19.22
C ASN A 133 6.28 5.36 19.53
N GLU A 134 5.43 5.46 18.51
CA GLU A 134 4.09 6.06 18.68
C GLU A 134 3.10 5.13 19.39
N LEU A 135 3.25 3.83 19.23
CA LEU A 135 2.37 2.84 19.86
C LEU A 135 2.93 2.27 21.19
N ASN A 136 4.19 2.57 21.49
CA ASN A 136 4.95 1.98 22.60
C ASN A 136 4.84 0.44 22.63
N THR A 137 5.09 -0.20 21.48
CA THR A 137 5.00 -1.65 21.30
C THR A 137 5.87 -2.11 20.14
N ILE A 138 6.35 -3.34 20.19
CA ILE A 138 7.11 -3.96 19.09
C ILE A 138 6.16 -4.29 17.95
N VAL A 139 6.57 -3.97 16.71
CA VAL A 139 5.77 -4.16 15.51
C VAL A 139 6.48 -5.09 14.54
N SER A 140 5.73 -6.08 14.03
CA SER A 140 6.21 -6.93 12.93
C SER A 140 6.45 -6.11 11.65
N THR A 141 7.43 -6.53 10.87
CA THR A 141 7.67 -5.99 9.51
C THR A 141 7.10 -6.88 8.42
N GLN A 142 6.49 -8.02 8.78
CA GLN A 142 5.93 -8.97 7.83
C GLN A 142 4.55 -8.50 7.37
N PRO A 143 4.35 -8.23 6.07
CA PRO A 143 3.04 -7.90 5.54
C PRO A 143 2.13 -9.12 5.48
N ILE A 144 0.89 -8.94 5.86
CA ILE A 144 -0.16 -9.94 5.72
C ILE A 144 -1.24 -9.35 4.80
N LEU A 145 -1.56 -10.08 3.73
CA LEU A 145 -2.70 -9.77 2.87
C LEU A 145 -3.89 -10.63 3.28
N HIS A 146 -4.99 -9.98 3.59
CA HIS A 146 -6.26 -10.64 3.86
C HIS A 146 -6.97 -10.87 2.54
N LEU A 147 -7.13 -12.14 2.17
CA LEU A 147 -7.78 -12.56 0.93
C LEU A 147 -9.14 -13.18 1.25
N ASN A 148 -10.11 -12.93 0.40
CA ASN A 148 -11.41 -13.58 0.48
C ASN A 148 -11.25 -15.10 0.32
N LYS A 149 -11.64 -15.83 1.37
CA LYS A 149 -11.44 -17.28 1.45
C LYS A 149 -12.18 -18.01 0.33
N GLU A 150 -13.40 -17.64 0.03
CA GLU A 150 -14.20 -18.23 -1.03
C GLU A 150 -13.53 -18.07 -2.41
N LYS A 151 -13.02 -16.86 -2.72
CA LYS A 151 -12.26 -16.63 -3.96
C LYS A 151 -10.99 -17.46 -4.03
N VAL A 152 -10.28 -17.62 -2.91
CA VAL A 152 -9.08 -18.47 -2.84
C VAL A 152 -9.43 -19.93 -3.07
N ASP A 153 -10.47 -20.45 -2.43
CA ASP A 153 -10.89 -21.84 -2.56
C ASP A 153 -11.40 -22.15 -3.98
N ASN A 154 -12.18 -21.24 -4.58
CA ASN A 154 -12.61 -21.34 -5.96
C ASN A 154 -11.43 -21.36 -6.95
N LEU A 155 -10.41 -20.54 -6.70
CA LEU A 155 -9.20 -20.55 -7.53
C LEU A 155 -8.41 -21.86 -7.36
N ARG A 156 -8.30 -22.38 -6.14
CA ARG A 156 -7.60 -23.66 -5.87
C ARG A 156 -8.19 -24.80 -6.67
N ASN A 157 -9.49 -24.85 -6.87
CA ASN A 157 -10.16 -25.87 -7.67
C ASN A 157 -9.74 -25.84 -9.14
N ASN A 158 -9.21 -24.72 -9.64
CA ASN A 158 -8.68 -24.61 -11.00
C ASN A 158 -7.23 -25.08 -11.14
N PHE A 159 -6.54 -25.35 -10.01
CA PHE A 159 -5.18 -25.85 -10.03
C PHE A 159 -5.18 -27.39 -10.04
N THR A 160 -4.79 -27.95 -11.18
CA THR A 160 -4.68 -29.39 -11.34
C THR A 160 -3.44 -29.94 -10.63
N GLN A 161 -3.57 -31.03 -9.89
CA GLN A 161 -2.47 -31.58 -9.07
C GLN A 161 -1.31 -32.16 -9.90
N ASN A 162 -1.52 -32.44 -11.20
CA ASN A 162 -0.54 -33.09 -12.09
C ASN A 162 0.52 -32.14 -12.65
N PHE A 163 0.44 -30.85 -12.34
CA PHE A 163 1.37 -29.83 -12.84
C PHE A 163 1.92 -28.97 -11.70
N LYS A 164 3.17 -28.51 -11.87
CA LYS A 164 3.66 -27.38 -11.07
C LYS A 164 3.08 -26.07 -11.63
N HIS A 165 2.53 -25.26 -10.74
CA HIS A 165 1.99 -23.95 -11.10
C HIS A 165 3.05 -22.87 -10.86
N VAL A 166 3.50 -22.20 -11.92
CA VAL A 166 4.56 -21.20 -11.89
C VAL A 166 4.00 -19.86 -12.33
N CYS A 167 4.06 -18.87 -11.46
CA CYS A 167 3.67 -17.50 -11.80
C CYS A 167 4.91 -16.69 -12.19
N LEU A 168 4.88 -16.09 -13.38
CA LEU A 168 5.95 -15.25 -13.93
C LEU A 168 5.54 -13.77 -13.86
N GLY A 169 6.24 -12.98 -13.06
CA GLY A 169 6.09 -11.52 -13.02
C GLY A 169 6.89 -10.88 -14.16
N ILE A 170 6.25 -10.67 -15.30
CA ILE A 170 6.93 -10.12 -16.49
C ILE A 170 6.95 -8.59 -16.54
N SER A 171 6.10 -7.95 -15.74
CA SER A 171 5.97 -6.49 -15.66
C SER A 171 6.99 -5.82 -14.75
N ALA A 172 7.47 -4.65 -15.15
CA ALA A 172 8.24 -3.78 -14.28
C ALA A 172 8.01 -2.29 -14.59
N SER A 173 8.25 -1.43 -13.61
CA SER A 173 8.01 0.02 -13.70
C SER A 173 8.96 0.78 -14.64
N GLY A 174 9.93 0.12 -15.26
CA GLY A 174 10.86 0.74 -16.19
C GLY A 174 11.59 -0.30 -17.06
N PRO A 175 12.06 0.12 -18.24
CA PRO A 175 12.67 -0.80 -19.23
C PRO A 175 13.89 -1.53 -18.68
N THR A 176 14.72 -0.87 -17.86
CA THR A 176 15.92 -1.46 -17.26
C THR A 176 15.64 -2.55 -16.22
N LYS A 177 14.38 -2.69 -15.80
CA LYS A 177 13.94 -3.71 -14.84
C LYS A 177 13.18 -4.86 -15.51
N ARG A 178 13.02 -4.80 -16.82
CA ARG A 178 12.33 -5.84 -17.60
C ARG A 178 13.35 -6.82 -18.12
N TRP A 179 13.09 -8.10 -17.86
CA TRP A 179 13.86 -9.16 -18.45
C TRP A 179 13.37 -9.43 -19.88
N ASP A 180 14.27 -9.80 -20.81
CA ASP A 180 13.90 -10.04 -22.20
C ASP A 180 12.93 -11.23 -22.29
N ILE A 181 11.90 -11.10 -23.12
CA ILE A 181 10.87 -12.12 -23.32
C ILE A 181 11.46 -13.46 -23.77
N LYS A 182 12.53 -13.43 -24.57
CA LYS A 182 13.24 -14.64 -25.02
C LYS A 182 13.82 -15.44 -23.86
N ASN A 183 14.24 -14.75 -22.78
CA ASN A 183 14.76 -15.42 -21.59
C ASN A 183 13.62 -16.04 -20.76
N PHE A 184 12.45 -15.41 -20.68
CA PHE A 184 11.27 -16.03 -20.06
C PHE A 184 10.84 -17.28 -20.81
N ILE A 185 10.85 -17.27 -22.16
CA ILE A 185 10.52 -18.45 -22.97
C ILE A 185 11.49 -19.59 -22.65
N LYS A 186 12.80 -19.34 -22.73
CA LYS A 186 13.84 -20.35 -22.38
C LYS A 186 13.67 -20.89 -20.96
N LEU A 187 13.33 -20.01 -20.01
CA LEU A 187 13.09 -20.43 -18.62
C LEU A 187 11.90 -21.39 -18.55
N CYS A 188 10.80 -21.07 -19.22
CA CYS A 188 9.61 -21.94 -19.25
C CYS A 188 9.93 -23.30 -19.87
N GLU A 189 10.64 -23.34 -20.99
CA GLU A 189 11.08 -24.56 -21.67
C GLU A 189 11.94 -25.40 -20.71
N SER A 190 12.99 -24.82 -20.13
CA SER A 190 13.89 -25.51 -19.21
C SER A 190 13.23 -26.03 -17.93
N ILE A 191 12.19 -25.35 -17.43
CA ILE A 191 11.41 -25.83 -16.30
C ILE A 191 10.53 -27.02 -16.75
N ASN A 192 9.83 -26.87 -17.89
CA ASN A 192 8.87 -27.88 -18.36
C ASN A 192 9.53 -29.17 -18.80
N GLU A 193 10.78 -29.12 -19.30
CA GLU A 193 11.59 -30.29 -19.59
C GLU A 193 11.88 -31.16 -18.34
N LYS A 194 12.00 -30.50 -17.18
CA LYS A 194 12.32 -31.19 -15.91
C LYS A 194 11.07 -31.61 -15.14
N ILE A 195 10.05 -30.75 -15.16
CA ILE A 195 8.83 -30.92 -14.35
C ILE A 195 7.65 -30.38 -15.17
N PRO A 196 6.62 -31.20 -15.44
CA PRO A 196 5.41 -30.76 -16.12
C PRO A 196 4.82 -29.53 -15.40
N SER A 197 4.74 -28.40 -16.10
CA SER A 197 4.40 -27.12 -15.48
C SER A 197 3.34 -26.35 -16.26
N LYS A 198 2.49 -25.60 -15.52
CA LYS A 198 1.60 -24.58 -16.07
C LYS A 198 2.11 -23.18 -15.68
N PHE A 199 2.23 -22.30 -16.65
CA PHE A 199 2.76 -20.96 -16.46
C PHE A 199 1.63 -19.94 -16.48
N TYR A 200 1.69 -19.00 -15.53
CA TYR A 200 0.76 -17.88 -15.39
C TYR A 200 1.53 -16.59 -15.51
N LEU A 201 1.09 -15.69 -16.37
CA LEU A 201 1.75 -14.40 -16.58
C LEU A 201 1.08 -13.33 -15.71
N ALA A 202 1.84 -12.75 -14.78
CA ALA A 202 1.42 -11.55 -14.06
C ALA A 202 1.96 -10.33 -14.80
N ALA A 203 1.06 -9.64 -15.53
CA ALA A 203 1.37 -8.51 -16.37
C ALA A 203 0.40 -7.34 -16.15
N GLY A 204 0.80 -6.12 -16.52
CA GLY A 204 -0.08 -4.97 -16.61
C GLY A 204 -0.78 -4.91 -17.99
N ASN A 205 -1.80 -4.05 -18.10
CA ASN A 205 -2.58 -3.91 -19.33
C ASN A 205 -1.77 -3.40 -20.54
N ASN A 206 -0.55 -2.93 -20.32
CA ASN A 206 0.33 -2.34 -21.35
C ASN A 206 1.65 -3.12 -21.50
N ASP A 207 1.71 -4.35 -21.06
CA ASP A 207 2.90 -5.21 -21.15
C ASP A 207 2.74 -6.30 -22.21
#